data_dffdfb9928ceaa10755df9870fb92011
#
_entry.id   dffdfb9928ceaa10755df9870fb92011
#
_cell.length_a   1.000
_cell.length_b   1.000
_cell.length_c   1.000
_cell.angle_alpha   90.00
_cell.angle_beta   90.00
_cell.angle_gamma   90.00
#
_symmetry.space_group_name_H-M   'P 1'
#
loop_
_entity.id
_entity.type
_entity.pdbx_description
1 polymer ?
#
loop_
_entity_poly.entity_id
_entity_poly.type
_entity_poly.pdbx_seq_one_letter_code
_entity_poly.pdbx_strand_id
1 'polypeptide(L)'
;MSTHWQNPTSTPTTKFVFVSGGVLSGLGKGITAASLGLLLKNRGYKVTNIKCENYLNIDSGNINPIEHGDVFLCEDGLAADLDLGSYERFLDQEVGKKNFTTLGQIYSSVIENTKNLAYGGATVDAWLYVPQEAIRRIKAAGEGFDICLVELGGTAGEYQNQIYYEAYRIMNLQAPNDTVHVHVTYFPNPSHINELKSKPTQLSVSALQSMGIQPDFIVGRGEYMIDEKRKEKVAFYSNMNKEDVISNPDLGSIYEVPPVLAAQNFDTKVLAKLNLPEGKSDLSEWESFVKKLSSERKHKVTIAIIAKYLSTGNFELKDSYV
;
A
#
# COMPACT_ATOMS: atom_id res chain seq x y z
N MET A 1 -17.27 30.20 -12.59
CA MET A 1 -16.54 29.13 -11.87
C MET A 1 -15.07 29.30 -12.19
N SER A 2 -14.34 30.06 -11.36
CA SER A 2 -12.88 30.22 -11.52
C SER A 2 -12.21 29.11 -10.70
N THR A 3 -11.75 28.09 -11.38
CA THR A 3 -10.85 27.09 -10.78
C THR A 3 -9.50 27.78 -10.54
N HIS A 4 -9.28 28.23 -9.31
CA HIS A 4 -7.97 28.73 -8.90
C HIS A 4 -7.00 27.55 -8.77
N TRP A 5 -6.44 27.14 -9.88
CA TRP A 5 -5.25 26.29 -9.91
C TRP A 5 -4.05 27.21 -9.63
N GLN A 6 -3.62 27.26 -8.36
CA GLN A 6 -2.35 27.93 -8.03
C GLN A 6 -1.22 26.98 -8.37
N ASN A 7 -0.32 27.43 -9.27
CA ASN A 7 0.97 26.78 -9.50
C ASN A 7 1.77 26.79 -8.17
N PRO A 8 2.24 25.65 -7.66
CA PRO A 8 3.04 25.63 -6.45
C PRO A 8 4.40 26.28 -6.73
N THR A 9 4.76 27.21 -5.85
CA THR A 9 6.13 27.70 -5.71
C THR A 9 7.04 26.53 -5.31
N SER A 10 8.24 26.47 -5.88
CA SER A 10 9.22 25.40 -5.90
C SER A 10 9.81 24.99 -4.53
N THR A 11 9.03 24.42 -3.65
CA THR A 11 9.50 23.48 -2.63
C THR A 11 9.55 22.09 -3.26
N PRO A 12 10.51 21.21 -2.91
CA PRO A 12 10.50 19.82 -3.38
C PRO A 12 9.14 19.22 -3.06
N THR A 13 8.37 18.87 -4.09
CA THR A 13 7.05 18.28 -3.90
C THR A 13 7.23 16.84 -3.50
N THR A 14 6.58 16.41 -2.40
CA THR A 14 6.51 14.99 -2.03
C THR A 14 6.02 14.15 -3.20
N LYS A 15 6.70 13.05 -3.47
CA LYS A 15 6.28 12.05 -4.46
C LYS A 15 5.39 11.01 -3.79
N PHE A 16 4.42 10.46 -4.52
CA PHE A 16 3.45 9.53 -3.98
C PHE A 16 3.48 8.19 -4.73
N VAL A 17 3.62 7.10 -3.99
CA VAL A 17 3.54 5.74 -4.53
C VAL A 17 2.27 5.09 -4.02
N PHE A 18 1.28 4.94 -4.88
CA PHE A 18 0.02 4.29 -4.54
C PHE A 18 0.15 2.77 -4.66
N VAL A 19 -0.20 2.06 -3.59
CA VAL A 19 -0.18 0.60 -3.53
C VAL A 19 -1.61 0.10 -3.38
N SER A 20 -2.14 -0.47 -4.45
CA SER A 20 -3.47 -1.07 -4.47
C SER A 20 -3.40 -2.59 -4.54
N GLY A 21 -4.50 -3.26 -4.26
CA GLY A 21 -4.59 -4.72 -4.35
C GLY A 21 -5.72 -5.18 -5.25
N GLY A 22 -5.60 -6.41 -5.70
CA GLY A 22 -6.64 -7.06 -6.47
C GLY A 22 -6.71 -8.56 -6.26
N VAL A 23 -7.81 -9.17 -6.66
CA VAL A 23 -8.15 -10.58 -6.54
C VAL A 23 -8.70 -10.96 -5.17
N LEU A 24 -7.97 -10.72 -4.07
CA LEU A 24 -8.42 -11.01 -2.70
C LEU A 24 -7.74 -10.10 -1.67
N SER A 25 -8.29 -10.03 -0.48
CA SER A 25 -7.68 -9.37 0.69
C SER A 25 -6.51 -10.19 1.24
N GLY A 26 -5.67 -9.60 2.09
CA GLY A 26 -4.55 -10.31 2.71
C GLY A 26 -3.39 -10.67 1.77
N LEU A 27 -3.31 -10.07 0.59
CA LEU A 27 -2.23 -10.31 -0.40
C LEU A 27 -0.86 -9.75 0.00
N GLY A 28 -0.77 -9.03 1.12
CA GLY A 28 0.47 -8.40 1.56
C GLY A 28 0.76 -7.06 0.89
N LYS A 29 -0.27 -6.24 0.62
CA LYS A 29 -0.11 -4.83 0.23
C LYS A 29 0.73 -4.07 1.23
N GLY A 30 0.39 -4.18 2.53
CA GLY A 30 1.10 -3.53 3.63
C GLY A 30 2.57 -3.89 3.66
N ILE A 31 2.88 -5.18 3.60
CA ILE A 31 4.28 -5.66 3.57
C ILE A 31 5.00 -5.21 2.29
N THR A 32 4.33 -5.16 1.15
CA THR A 32 4.92 -4.64 -0.10
C THR A 32 5.22 -3.15 0.02
N ALA A 33 4.29 -2.35 0.58
CA ALA A 33 4.48 -0.93 0.83
C ALA A 33 5.60 -0.69 1.85
N ALA A 34 5.58 -1.39 2.99
CA ALA A 34 6.61 -1.29 4.03
C ALA A 34 8.00 -1.66 3.49
N SER A 35 8.09 -2.75 2.71
CA SER A 35 9.34 -3.21 2.08
C SER A 35 9.88 -2.21 1.08
N LEU A 36 9.03 -1.69 0.20
CA LEU A 36 9.44 -0.64 -0.75
C LEU A 36 9.87 0.62 -0.01
N GLY A 37 9.15 1.00 1.05
CA GLY A 37 9.49 2.14 1.91
C GLY A 37 10.89 1.99 2.52
N LEU A 38 11.20 0.82 3.06
CA LEU A 38 12.54 0.49 3.57
C LEU A 38 13.61 0.63 2.49
N LEU A 39 13.37 0.09 1.29
CA LEU A 39 14.33 0.16 0.17
C LEU A 39 14.59 1.61 -0.25
N LEU A 40 13.55 2.43 -0.33
CA LEU A 40 13.67 3.85 -0.68
C LEU A 40 14.36 4.66 0.44
N LYS A 41 14.04 4.38 1.71
CA LYS A 41 14.74 4.97 2.87
C LYS A 41 16.23 4.62 2.85
N ASN A 42 16.57 3.38 2.51
CA ASN A 42 17.94 2.90 2.41
C ASN A 42 18.74 3.59 1.29
N ARG A 43 18.06 4.14 0.28
CA ARG A 43 18.64 4.98 -0.76
C ARG A 43 18.79 6.45 -0.36
N GLY A 44 18.46 6.80 0.90
CA GLY A 44 18.65 8.12 1.48
C GLY A 44 17.45 9.05 1.38
N TYR A 45 16.28 8.56 0.96
CA TYR A 45 15.05 9.35 0.94
C TYR A 45 14.37 9.37 2.30
N LYS A 46 13.72 10.50 2.63
CA LYS A 46 12.79 10.58 3.74
C LYS A 46 11.46 9.97 3.29
N VAL A 47 11.10 8.83 3.88
CA VAL A 47 9.93 8.05 3.46
C VAL A 47 8.92 7.96 4.58
N THR A 48 7.64 8.05 4.24
CA THR A 48 6.52 7.75 5.14
C THR A 48 5.47 6.93 4.41
N ASN A 49 4.54 6.35 5.18
CA ASN A 49 3.40 5.61 4.66
C ASN A 49 2.10 6.26 5.16
N ILE A 50 1.02 6.10 4.39
CA ILE A 50 -0.34 6.32 4.84
C ILE A 50 -1.21 5.12 4.45
N LYS A 51 -2.03 4.64 5.39
CA LYS A 51 -3.07 3.63 5.17
C LYS A 51 -4.41 4.32 4.92
N CYS A 52 -5.05 3.96 3.83
CA CYS A 52 -6.36 4.48 3.41
C CYS A 52 -7.39 3.34 3.45
N GLU A 53 -8.23 3.31 4.47
CA GLU A 53 -9.23 2.26 4.67
C GLU A 53 -10.59 2.64 4.07
N ASN A 54 -11.28 1.65 3.51
CA ASN A 54 -12.52 1.84 2.76
C ASN A 54 -13.80 1.68 3.58
N TYR A 55 -13.71 1.45 4.90
CA TYR A 55 -14.87 1.36 5.77
C TYR A 55 -15.28 2.73 6.35
N LEU A 56 -16.50 2.79 6.91
CA LEU A 56 -17.07 4.00 7.48
C LEU A 56 -16.78 4.19 8.98
N ASN A 57 -16.11 3.25 9.62
CA ASN A 57 -15.66 3.43 11.00
C ASN A 57 -14.65 4.59 11.06
N ILE A 58 -14.72 5.39 12.13
CA ILE A 58 -13.82 6.55 12.29
C ILE A 58 -12.38 6.12 12.60
N ASP A 59 -12.23 5.00 13.29
CA ASP A 59 -10.96 4.36 13.59
C ASP A 59 -11.12 2.83 13.62
N SER A 60 -10.04 2.10 13.88
CA SER A 60 -10.06 0.64 13.96
C SER A 60 -10.53 0.09 15.31
N GLY A 61 -10.76 0.94 16.31
CA GLY A 61 -11.13 0.50 17.67
C GLY A 61 -12.50 -0.17 17.78
N ASN A 62 -13.39 0.06 16.79
CA ASN A 62 -14.74 -0.49 16.73
C ASN A 62 -14.95 -1.48 15.59
N ILE A 63 -13.87 -2.01 15.02
CA ILE A 63 -13.94 -3.01 13.95
C ILE A 63 -13.89 -4.40 14.58
N ASN A 64 -14.49 -5.38 13.90
CA ASN A 64 -14.46 -6.78 14.34
C ASN A 64 -13.04 -7.36 14.25
N PRO A 65 -12.37 -7.65 15.38
CA PRO A 65 -10.99 -8.11 15.35
C PRO A 65 -10.83 -9.54 14.77
N ILE A 66 -11.91 -10.30 14.64
CA ILE A 66 -11.89 -11.62 13.97
C ILE A 66 -11.74 -11.46 12.45
N GLU A 67 -12.24 -10.36 11.88
CA GLU A 67 -12.21 -10.10 10.44
C GLU A 67 -10.95 -9.32 10.01
N HIS A 68 -10.46 -8.44 10.86
CA HIS A 68 -9.41 -7.47 10.54
C HIS A 68 -8.13 -7.60 11.37
N GLY A 69 -8.06 -8.56 12.30
CA GLY A 69 -7.05 -8.62 13.33
C GLY A 69 -7.33 -7.64 14.48
N ASP A 70 -6.48 -7.63 15.50
CA ASP A 70 -6.58 -6.68 16.60
C ASP A 70 -6.02 -5.30 16.17
N VAL A 71 -6.35 -4.24 16.91
CA VAL A 71 -5.88 -2.89 16.58
C VAL A 71 -4.40 -2.72 16.91
N PHE A 72 -3.72 -1.93 16.11
CA PHE A 72 -2.41 -1.36 16.45
C PHE A 72 -2.62 -0.01 17.11
N LEU A 73 -2.09 0.16 18.34
CA LEU A 73 -2.20 1.40 19.09
C LEU A 73 -0.93 2.24 18.87
N CYS A 74 -1.07 3.32 18.12
CA CYS A 74 0.02 4.27 17.88
C CYS A 74 0.34 5.08 19.16
N GLU A 75 1.56 5.64 19.25
CA GLU A 75 2.00 6.48 20.39
C GLU A 75 1.07 7.67 20.63
N ASP A 76 0.49 8.27 19.60
CA ASP A 76 -0.46 9.38 19.71
C ASP A 76 -1.90 8.97 20.09
N GLY A 77 -2.10 7.70 20.47
CA GLY A 77 -3.37 7.14 20.92
C GLY A 77 -4.34 6.76 19.80
N LEU A 78 -3.90 6.75 18.53
CA LEU A 78 -4.72 6.26 17.42
C LEU A 78 -4.84 4.74 17.50
N ALA A 79 -6.07 4.22 17.48
CA ALA A 79 -6.35 2.81 17.22
C ALA A 79 -6.44 2.60 15.71
N ALA A 80 -5.40 2.03 15.13
CA ALA A 80 -5.23 1.87 13.69
C ALA A 80 -5.25 0.41 13.27
N ASP A 81 -5.19 0.18 11.95
CA ASP A 81 -4.98 -1.13 11.36
C ASP A 81 -3.56 -1.66 11.65
N LEU A 82 -3.41 -2.99 11.70
CA LEU A 82 -2.14 -3.68 11.97
C LEU A 82 -1.00 -3.31 11.01
N ASP A 83 -1.31 -2.90 9.78
CA ASP A 83 -0.32 -2.49 8.80
C ASP A 83 0.54 -1.31 9.27
N LEU A 84 0.01 -0.44 10.15
CA LEU A 84 0.79 0.66 10.73
C LEU A 84 1.96 0.15 11.57
N GLY A 85 1.76 -0.94 12.32
CA GLY A 85 2.84 -1.60 13.05
C GLY A 85 3.91 -2.18 12.13
N SER A 86 3.52 -2.66 10.96
CA SER A 86 4.48 -3.09 9.93
C SER A 86 5.27 -1.90 9.37
N TYR A 87 4.62 -0.74 9.16
CA TYR A 87 5.32 0.45 8.69
C TYR A 87 6.35 0.94 9.72
N GLU A 88 5.97 1.01 11.00
CA GLU A 88 6.91 1.37 12.07
C GLU A 88 8.12 0.44 12.10
N ARG A 89 7.86 -0.86 12.03
CA ARG A 89 8.90 -1.89 12.08
C ARG A 89 9.88 -1.83 10.92
N PHE A 90 9.39 -1.63 9.69
CA PHE A 90 10.24 -1.60 8.50
C PHE A 90 10.93 -0.25 8.32
N LEU A 91 10.27 0.84 8.68
CA LEU A 91 10.82 2.18 8.52
C LEU A 91 11.62 2.66 9.75
N ASP A 92 11.55 1.91 10.86
CA ASP A 92 12.17 2.35 12.12
C ASP A 92 11.81 3.81 12.43
N GLN A 93 10.53 4.11 12.45
CA GLN A 93 9.96 5.43 12.75
C GLN A 93 8.53 5.29 13.24
N GLU A 94 8.12 6.16 14.15
CA GLU A 94 6.75 6.24 14.63
C GLU A 94 5.82 6.76 13.54
N VAL A 95 4.61 6.17 13.47
CA VAL A 95 3.49 6.64 12.67
C VAL A 95 2.29 6.95 13.58
N GLY A 96 1.36 7.76 13.11
CA GLY A 96 0.23 8.18 13.92
C GLY A 96 -0.95 8.67 13.08
N LYS A 97 -1.78 9.56 13.66
CA LYS A 97 -3.04 10.05 13.07
C LYS A 97 -2.93 10.55 11.63
N LYS A 98 -1.79 11.10 11.25
CA LYS A 98 -1.54 11.55 9.86
C LYS A 98 -1.37 10.39 8.88
N ASN A 99 -0.98 9.25 9.39
CA ASN A 99 -0.62 8.06 8.59
C ASN A 99 -1.80 7.08 8.39
N PHE A 100 -3.00 7.47 8.84
CA PHE A 100 -4.19 6.64 8.76
C PHE A 100 -5.42 7.47 8.43
N THR A 101 -6.22 7.00 7.47
CA THR A 101 -7.50 7.60 7.16
C THR A 101 -8.52 6.56 6.74
N THR A 102 -9.79 6.79 7.11
CA THR A 102 -10.93 5.96 6.70
C THR A 102 -11.90 6.76 5.84
N LEU A 103 -12.73 6.11 5.05
CA LEU A 103 -13.82 6.79 4.35
C LEU A 103 -14.76 7.47 5.34
N GLY A 104 -14.99 6.89 6.52
CA GLY A 104 -15.82 7.52 7.57
C GLY A 104 -15.27 8.87 7.99
N GLN A 105 -13.97 8.99 8.22
CA GLN A 105 -13.33 10.26 8.53
C GLN A 105 -13.47 11.28 7.39
N ILE A 106 -13.29 10.83 6.14
CA ILE A 106 -13.36 11.68 4.96
C ILE A 106 -14.79 12.22 4.78
N TYR A 107 -15.79 11.34 4.80
CA TYR A 107 -17.21 11.76 4.68
C TYR A 107 -17.64 12.65 5.83
N SER A 108 -17.27 12.34 7.07
CA SER A 108 -17.56 13.16 8.24
C SER A 108 -17.02 14.58 8.07
N SER A 109 -15.75 14.70 7.62
CA SER A 109 -15.10 15.98 7.36
C SER A 109 -15.83 16.80 6.29
N VAL A 110 -16.20 16.16 5.16
CA VAL A 110 -16.93 16.84 4.08
C VAL A 110 -18.32 17.30 4.55
N ILE A 111 -19.05 16.46 5.30
CA ILE A 111 -20.37 16.79 5.83
C ILE A 111 -20.29 17.95 6.83
N GLU A 112 -19.30 17.92 7.72
CA GLU A 112 -19.11 18.99 8.69
C GLU A 112 -18.74 20.33 8.01
N ASN A 113 -17.84 20.29 7.04
CA ASN A 113 -17.49 21.47 6.25
C ASN A 113 -18.69 22.05 5.49
N THR A 114 -19.61 21.19 5.03
CA THR A 114 -20.88 21.65 4.41
C THR A 114 -21.73 22.42 5.41
N LYS A 115 -21.90 21.89 6.63
CA LYS A 115 -22.66 22.55 7.70
C LYS A 115 -22.05 23.90 8.10
N ASN A 116 -20.74 23.99 8.10
CA ASN A 116 -19.97 25.19 8.46
C ASN A 116 -19.81 26.17 7.28
N LEU A 117 -20.48 25.94 6.15
CA LEU A 117 -20.43 26.78 4.95
C LEU A 117 -19.00 26.96 4.38
N ALA A 118 -18.09 26.02 4.67
CA ALA A 118 -16.70 26.06 4.20
C ALA A 118 -16.60 26.04 2.66
N TYR A 119 -17.63 25.58 1.98
CA TYR A 119 -17.73 25.55 0.51
C TYR A 119 -18.54 26.74 -0.05
N GLY A 120 -18.75 27.82 0.73
CA GLY A 120 -19.40 29.04 0.25
C GLY A 120 -20.85 28.85 -0.19
N GLY A 121 -21.58 27.89 0.35
CA GLY A 121 -22.98 27.60 0.00
C GLY A 121 -23.14 26.83 -1.32
N ALA A 122 -22.08 26.27 -1.86
CA ALA A 122 -22.16 25.41 -3.05
C ALA A 122 -22.93 24.13 -2.77
N THR A 123 -23.57 23.56 -3.80
CA THR A 123 -24.05 22.17 -3.76
C THR A 123 -22.84 21.25 -3.77
N VAL A 124 -22.67 20.46 -2.69
CA VAL A 124 -21.50 19.60 -2.51
C VAL A 124 -21.76 18.25 -3.15
N ASP A 125 -21.13 18.03 -4.32
CA ASP A 125 -21.16 16.76 -5.03
C ASP A 125 -20.12 15.80 -4.40
N ALA A 126 -20.57 14.62 -3.98
CA ALA A 126 -19.71 13.64 -3.33
C ALA A 126 -18.54 13.21 -4.22
N TRP A 127 -18.78 13.05 -5.52
CA TRP A 127 -17.74 12.61 -6.48
C TRP A 127 -16.63 13.65 -6.67
N LEU A 128 -16.91 14.92 -6.40
CA LEU A 128 -15.92 15.99 -6.49
C LEU A 128 -15.23 16.26 -5.14
N TYR A 129 -16.01 16.44 -4.08
CA TYR A 129 -15.49 16.93 -2.80
C TYR A 129 -14.88 15.84 -1.93
N VAL A 130 -15.38 14.59 -2.00
CA VAL A 130 -14.87 13.48 -1.18
C VAL A 130 -13.46 13.05 -1.64
N PRO A 131 -13.17 12.87 -2.94
CA PRO A 131 -11.79 12.63 -3.40
C PRO A 131 -10.84 13.79 -3.08
N GLN A 132 -11.30 15.04 -3.12
CA GLN A 132 -10.47 16.20 -2.74
C GLN A 132 -10.06 16.16 -1.25
N GLU A 133 -10.96 15.78 -0.36
CA GLU A 133 -10.62 15.59 1.06
C GLU A 133 -9.65 14.42 1.26
N ALA A 134 -9.81 13.30 0.49
CA ALA A 134 -8.85 12.22 0.48
C ALA A 134 -7.45 12.71 0.04
N ILE A 135 -7.37 13.46 -1.06
CA ILE A 135 -6.13 14.06 -1.56
C ILE A 135 -5.49 14.98 -0.50
N ARG A 136 -6.28 15.81 0.16
CA ARG A 136 -5.80 16.72 1.22
C ARG A 136 -5.13 15.93 2.35
N ARG A 137 -5.73 14.81 2.79
CA ARG A 137 -5.18 13.93 3.84
C ARG A 137 -3.91 13.22 3.38
N ILE A 138 -3.91 12.67 2.17
CA ILE A 138 -2.74 12.02 1.57
C ILE A 138 -1.56 13.00 1.48
N LYS A 139 -1.80 14.23 1.01
CA LYS A 139 -0.77 15.26 0.94
C LYS A 139 -0.26 15.67 2.32
N ALA A 140 -1.15 15.80 3.31
CA ALA A 140 -0.79 16.12 4.68
C ALA A 140 0.07 15.03 5.35
N ALA A 141 -0.16 13.75 5.01
CA ALA A 141 0.68 12.65 5.49
C ALA A 141 2.10 12.72 4.91
N GLY A 142 2.23 13.12 3.64
CA GLY A 142 3.52 13.27 2.95
C GLY A 142 4.32 14.53 3.31
N GLU A 143 3.72 15.47 4.04
CA GLU A 143 4.36 16.76 4.34
C GLU A 143 5.68 16.59 5.12
N GLY A 144 6.78 17.10 4.55
CA GLY A 144 8.13 17.00 5.12
C GLY A 144 8.90 15.73 4.74
N PHE A 145 8.31 14.89 3.90
CA PHE A 145 8.92 13.68 3.34
C PHE A 145 9.16 13.82 1.84
N ASP A 146 10.17 13.10 1.35
CA ASP A 146 10.47 13.06 -0.08
C ASP A 146 9.48 12.14 -0.82
N ILE A 147 9.13 11.01 -0.19
CA ILE A 147 8.24 10.00 -0.76
C ILE A 147 7.22 9.55 0.29
N CYS A 148 5.94 9.50 -0.10
CA CYS A 148 4.85 8.94 0.69
C CYS A 148 4.26 7.73 -0.03
N LEU A 149 4.27 6.55 0.61
CA LEU A 149 3.58 5.37 0.12
C LEU A 149 2.13 5.41 0.62
N VAL A 150 1.19 5.32 -0.32
CA VAL A 150 -0.25 5.39 -0.06
C VAL A 150 -0.85 4.02 -0.28
N GLU A 151 -1.07 3.28 0.79
CA GLU A 151 -1.71 1.97 0.69
C GLU A 151 -3.22 2.09 0.69
N LEU A 152 -3.87 1.51 -0.32
CA LEU A 152 -5.31 1.47 -0.46
C LEU A 152 -5.87 0.15 0.11
N GLY A 153 -6.76 0.25 1.10
CA GLY A 153 -7.50 -0.88 1.64
C GLY A 153 -8.40 -1.54 0.61
N GLY A 154 -8.84 -2.78 0.87
CA GLY A 154 -9.73 -3.54 -0.02
C GLY A 154 -9.08 -3.96 -1.34
N THR A 155 -9.92 -4.25 -2.34
CA THR A 155 -9.48 -4.72 -3.66
C THR A 155 -9.99 -3.83 -4.79
N ALA A 156 -9.29 -3.86 -5.93
CA ALA A 156 -9.71 -3.16 -7.14
C ALA A 156 -11.07 -3.72 -7.63
N GLY A 157 -11.99 -2.82 -7.93
CA GLY A 157 -13.36 -3.16 -8.33
C GLY A 157 -14.39 -3.07 -7.21
N GLU A 158 -13.98 -2.97 -5.94
CA GLU A 158 -14.92 -2.68 -4.85
C GLU A 158 -15.45 -1.26 -4.96
N TYR A 159 -16.76 -1.10 -4.76
CA TYR A 159 -17.46 0.19 -4.88
C TYR A 159 -16.86 1.25 -3.93
N GLN A 160 -16.61 0.88 -2.66
CA GLN A 160 -16.10 1.81 -1.65
C GLN A 160 -14.73 2.38 -2.03
N ASN A 161 -13.90 1.64 -2.74
CA ASN A 161 -12.55 2.05 -3.12
C ASN A 161 -12.51 3.09 -4.23
N GLN A 162 -13.60 3.31 -4.96
CA GLN A 162 -13.64 4.23 -6.10
C GLN A 162 -13.20 5.65 -5.74
N ILE A 163 -13.48 6.10 -4.51
CA ILE A 163 -13.06 7.41 -4.01
C ILE A 163 -11.54 7.56 -4.01
N TYR A 164 -10.82 6.56 -3.52
CA TYR A 164 -9.35 6.59 -3.47
C TYR A 164 -8.73 6.44 -4.86
N TYR A 165 -9.32 5.64 -5.72
CA TYR A 165 -8.88 5.52 -7.10
C TYR A 165 -9.11 6.83 -7.87
N GLU A 166 -10.22 7.53 -7.63
CA GLU A 166 -10.47 8.86 -8.18
C GLU A 166 -9.48 9.90 -7.62
N ALA A 167 -9.15 9.83 -6.34
CA ALA A 167 -8.11 10.68 -5.74
C ALA A 167 -6.74 10.46 -6.43
N TYR A 168 -6.34 9.20 -6.63
CA TYR A 168 -5.13 8.88 -7.41
C TYR A 168 -5.20 9.46 -8.83
N ARG A 169 -6.30 9.20 -9.57
CA ARG A 169 -6.48 9.67 -10.94
C ARG A 169 -6.34 11.18 -11.05
N ILE A 170 -6.92 11.93 -10.10
CA ILE A 170 -6.80 13.39 -10.03
C ILE A 170 -5.35 13.81 -9.76
N MET A 171 -4.68 13.20 -8.78
CA MET A 171 -3.29 13.51 -8.44
C MET A 171 -2.35 13.22 -9.62
N ASN A 172 -2.53 12.07 -10.28
CA ASN A 172 -1.73 11.70 -11.45
C ASN A 172 -1.97 12.62 -12.64
N LEU A 173 -3.21 13.07 -12.88
CA LEU A 173 -3.52 14.04 -13.93
C LEU A 173 -2.85 15.39 -13.67
N GLN A 174 -2.81 15.83 -12.42
CA GLN A 174 -2.22 17.11 -12.02
C GLN A 174 -0.68 17.10 -12.07
N ALA A 175 -0.07 15.99 -11.69
CA ALA A 175 1.38 15.84 -11.57
C ALA A 175 1.80 14.39 -11.88
N PRO A 176 1.83 14.00 -13.17
CA PRO A 176 2.07 12.62 -13.58
C PRO A 176 3.47 12.10 -13.22
N ASN A 177 4.45 13.01 -13.03
CA ASN A 177 5.80 12.66 -12.62
C ASN A 177 5.97 12.60 -11.08
N ASP A 178 4.90 12.89 -10.32
CA ASP A 178 4.91 12.89 -8.85
C ASP A 178 4.15 11.70 -8.27
N THR A 179 3.57 10.85 -9.11
CA THR A 179 2.79 9.69 -8.71
C THR A 179 3.22 8.43 -9.45
N VAL A 180 3.21 7.30 -8.75
CA VAL A 180 3.41 5.96 -9.28
C VAL A 180 2.32 5.04 -8.73
N HIS A 181 1.81 4.12 -9.54
CA HIS A 181 0.83 3.13 -9.12
C HIS A 181 1.41 1.70 -9.17
N VAL A 182 1.47 1.08 -8.02
CA VAL A 182 1.86 -0.32 -7.81
C VAL A 182 0.60 -1.14 -7.54
N HIS A 183 0.36 -2.17 -8.34
CA HIS A 183 -0.78 -3.06 -8.17
C HIS A 183 -0.35 -4.43 -7.67
N VAL A 184 -0.66 -4.76 -6.43
CA VAL A 184 -0.38 -6.07 -5.83
C VAL A 184 -1.48 -7.04 -6.21
N THR A 185 -1.14 -8.19 -6.78
CA THR A 185 -2.12 -9.15 -7.31
C THR A 185 -1.67 -10.58 -7.05
N TYR A 186 -2.52 -11.56 -7.39
CA TYR A 186 -2.32 -12.96 -7.05
C TYR A 186 -2.19 -13.86 -8.28
N PHE A 187 -1.19 -14.73 -8.22
CA PHE A 187 -0.95 -15.82 -9.18
C PHE A 187 -1.20 -17.16 -8.49
N PRO A 188 -2.43 -17.66 -8.46
CA PRO A 188 -2.73 -18.94 -7.85
C PRO A 188 -2.01 -20.09 -8.56
N ASN A 189 -1.58 -21.08 -7.75
CA ASN A 189 -1.06 -22.36 -8.22
C ASN A 189 -1.99 -23.49 -7.76
N PRO A 190 -3.09 -23.79 -8.50
CA PRO A 190 -3.98 -24.87 -8.11
C PRO A 190 -3.24 -26.21 -8.12
N SER A 191 -3.25 -26.94 -7.01
CA SER A 191 -2.46 -28.16 -6.79
C SER A 191 -2.70 -29.25 -7.84
N HIS A 192 -3.96 -29.34 -8.36
CA HIS A 192 -4.35 -30.30 -9.39
C HIS A 192 -3.81 -29.97 -10.79
N ILE A 193 -3.33 -28.73 -11.02
CA ILE A 193 -2.76 -28.27 -12.30
C ILE A 193 -1.25 -28.06 -12.18
N ASN A 194 -0.78 -27.70 -10.99
CA ASN A 194 0.62 -27.37 -10.68
C ASN A 194 1.22 -26.35 -11.67
N GLU A 195 0.49 -25.26 -11.89
CA GLU A 195 0.85 -24.18 -12.81
C GLU A 195 0.31 -22.85 -12.32
N LEU A 196 1.18 -21.83 -12.23
CA LEU A 196 0.76 -20.47 -11.89
C LEU A 196 -0.23 -19.93 -12.93
N LYS A 197 -1.35 -19.41 -12.48
CA LYS A 197 -2.42 -18.84 -13.33
C LYS A 197 -2.38 -17.32 -13.32
N SER A 198 -2.29 -16.72 -14.49
CA SER A 198 -2.23 -15.26 -14.69
C SER A 198 -3.60 -14.60 -14.91
N LYS A 199 -4.67 -15.38 -15.11
CA LYS A 199 -6.00 -14.82 -15.43
C LYS A 199 -6.58 -13.94 -14.31
N PRO A 200 -6.46 -14.28 -13.01
CA PRO A 200 -6.93 -13.40 -11.94
C PRO A 200 -6.25 -12.03 -11.96
N THR A 201 -4.93 -12.00 -12.17
CA THR A 201 -4.14 -10.77 -12.34
C THR A 201 -4.67 -9.94 -13.51
N GLN A 202 -4.88 -10.54 -14.68
CA GLN A 202 -5.39 -9.84 -15.86
C GLN A 202 -6.76 -9.19 -15.59
N LEU A 203 -7.66 -9.90 -14.91
CA LEU A 203 -8.99 -9.37 -14.55
C LEU A 203 -8.89 -8.22 -13.55
N SER A 204 -7.99 -8.33 -12.58
CA SER A 204 -7.75 -7.29 -11.58
C SER A 204 -7.19 -6.01 -12.22
N VAL A 205 -6.25 -6.13 -13.14
CA VAL A 205 -5.72 -4.97 -13.91
C VAL A 205 -6.81 -4.38 -14.81
N SER A 206 -7.64 -5.22 -15.45
CA SER A 206 -8.77 -4.73 -16.24
C SER A 206 -9.77 -3.92 -15.41
N ALA A 207 -9.97 -4.27 -14.13
CA ALA A 207 -10.79 -3.48 -13.22
C ALA A 207 -10.20 -2.08 -12.97
N LEU A 208 -8.88 -1.96 -12.78
CA LEU A 208 -8.20 -0.64 -12.70
C LEU A 208 -8.33 0.16 -13.99
N GLN A 209 -8.08 -0.48 -15.13
CA GLN A 209 -8.15 0.17 -16.43
C GLN A 209 -9.56 0.67 -16.75
N SER A 210 -10.61 -0.02 -16.29
CA SER A 210 -11.99 0.45 -16.41
C SER A 210 -12.28 1.73 -15.62
N MET A 211 -11.47 2.02 -14.60
CA MET A 211 -11.51 3.28 -13.83
C MET A 211 -10.54 4.34 -14.41
N GLY A 212 -9.93 4.09 -15.57
CA GLY A 212 -8.97 5.00 -16.21
C GLY A 212 -7.58 4.99 -15.57
N ILE A 213 -7.22 3.91 -14.85
CA ILE A 213 -5.94 3.78 -14.16
C ILE A 213 -5.09 2.72 -14.86
N GLN A 214 -3.94 3.13 -15.36
CA GLN A 214 -2.90 2.22 -15.83
C GLN A 214 -1.87 2.05 -14.70
N PRO A 215 -1.70 0.85 -14.14
CA PRO A 215 -0.65 0.63 -13.14
C PRO A 215 0.74 0.75 -13.81
N ASP A 216 1.71 1.31 -13.08
CA ASP A 216 3.11 1.37 -13.51
C ASP A 216 3.82 0.06 -13.23
N PHE A 217 3.45 -0.61 -12.14
CA PHE A 217 4.01 -1.89 -11.73
C PHE A 217 2.93 -2.87 -11.30
N ILE A 218 3.16 -4.14 -11.58
CA ILE A 218 2.41 -5.25 -11.01
C ILE A 218 3.35 -6.01 -10.08
N VAL A 219 2.96 -6.15 -8.81
CA VAL A 219 3.65 -7.04 -7.86
C VAL A 219 2.82 -8.31 -7.71
N GLY A 220 3.30 -9.39 -8.28
CA GLY A 220 2.60 -10.68 -8.28
C GLY A 220 2.99 -11.53 -7.09
N ARG A 221 2.00 -11.83 -6.24
CA ARG A 221 2.08 -12.76 -5.12
C ARG A 221 1.73 -14.17 -5.59
N GLY A 222 2.37 -15.17 -5.05
CA GLY A 222 2.11 -16.57 -5.34
C GLY A 222 3.13 -17.48 -4.67
N GLU A 223 2.92 -18.78 -4.78
CA GLU A 223 3.79 -19.79 -4.16
C GLU A 223 5.23 -19.74 -4.69
N TYR A 224 5.40 -19.40 -5.96
CA TYR A 224 6.68 -19.39 -6.66
C TYR A 224 6.97 -18.05 -7.32
N MET A 225 8.25 -17.85 -7.70
CA MET A 225 8.63 -16.75 -8.61
C MET A 225 7.87 -16.86 -9.93
N ILE A 226 7.42 -15.75 -10.46
CA ILE A 226 6.73 -15.68 -11.75
C ILE A 226 7.77 -15.87 -12.85
N ASP A 227 7.59 -16.89 -13.68
CA ASP A 227 8.46 -17.16 -14.82
C ASP A 227 8.27 -16.13 -15.96
N GLU A 228 9.26 -16.04 -16.83
CA GLU A 228 9.30 -15.07 -17.92
C GLU A 228 8.09 -15.17 -18.85
N LYS A 229 7.63 -16.37 -19.18
CA LYS A 229 6.45 -16.59 -20.04
C LYS A 229 5.19 -15.97 -19.44
N ARG A 230 5.04 -16.05 -18.10
CA ARG A 230 3.88 -15.46 -17.40
C ARG A 230 4.02 -13.96 -17.25
N LYS A 231 5.23 -13.46 -17.01
CA LYS A 231 5.51 -12.03 -17.03
C LYS A 231 5.17 -11.42 -18.38
N GLU A 232 5.64 -12.01 -19.49
CA GLU A 232 5.32 -11.56 -20.85
C GLU A 232 3.82 -11.57 -21.12
N LYS A 233 3.12 -12.62 -20.71
CA LYS A 233 1.68 -12.73 -20.90
C LYS A 233 0.93 -11.64 -20.13
N VAL A 234 1.26 -11.41 -18.84
CA VAL A 234 0.61 -10.38 -18.03
C VAL A 234 0.93 -9.00 -18.60
N ALA A 235 2.19 -8.73 -18.91
CA ALA A 235 2.63 -7.47 -19.49
C ALA A 235 1.85 -7.12 -20.77
N PHE A 236 1.71 -8.09 -21.69
CA PHE A 236 0.93 -7.91 -22.92
C PHE A 236 -0.54 -7.53 -22.64
N TYR A 237 -1.23 -8.28 -21.75
CA TYR A 237 -2.63 -8.01 -21.42
C TYR A 237 -2.83 -6.74 -20.56
N SER A 238 -1.81 -6.31 -19.86
CA SER A 238 -1.84 -5.15 -18.96
C SER A 238 -1.28 -3.88 -19.60
N ASN A 239 -0.85 -3.94 -20.87
CA ASN A 239 -0.23 -2.83 -21.60
C ASN A 239 0.96 -2.21 -20.85
N MET A 240 1.94 -3.06 -20.50
CA MET A 240 3.15 -2.65 -19.77
C MET A 240 4.37 -3.47 -20.22
N ASN A 241 5.57 -3.08 -19.77
CA ASN A 241 6.77 -3.86 -20.00
C ASN A 241 6.82 -5.07 -19.04
N LYS A 242 7.40 -6.18 -19.48
CA LYS A 242 7.53 -7.38 -18.63
C LYS A 242 8.45 -7.16 -17.43
N GLU A 243 9.38 -6.26 -17.54
CA GLU A 243 10.31 -5.85 -16.49
C GLU A 243 9.61 -5.12 -15.33
N ASP A 244 8.40 -4.58 -15.57
CA ASP A 244 7.57 -3.91 -14.58
C ASP A 244 6.62 -4.89 -13.85
N VAL A 245 6.67 -6.19 -14.22
CA VAL A 245 6.02 -7.28 -13.50
C VAL A 245 7.01 -7.87 -12.48
N ILE A 246 6.84 -7.48 -11.23
CA ILE A 246 7.70 -7.85 -10.12
C ILE A 246 7.14 -9.10 -9.42
N SER A 247 7.99 -10.02 -9.10
CA SER A 247 7.64 -11.26 -8.42
C SER A 247 7.87 -11.12 -6.91
N ASN A 248 6.86 -11.45 -6.11
CA ASN A 248 6.95 -11.51 -4.66
C ASN A 248 6.36 -12.84 -4.17
N PRO A 249 7.16 -13.94 -4.18
CA PRO A 249 6.70 -15.28 -3.81
C PRO A 249 6.40 -15.39 -2.31
N ASP A 250 5.79 -16.50 -1.92
CA ASP A 250 5.64 -16.84 -0.51
C ASP A 250 7.03 -17.16 0.08
N LEU A 251 7.34 -16.53 1.19
CA LEU A 251 8.64 -16.57 1.85
C LEU A 251 8.48 -17.09 3.29
N GLY A 252 9.57 -17.57 3.86
CA GLY A 252 9.58 -18.06 5.25
C GLY A 252 9.37 -16.96 6.29
N SER A 253 9.69 -15.72 5.93
CA SER A 253 9.52 -14.54 6.79
C SER A 253 9.22 -13.30 5.94
N ILE A 254 8.37 -12.42 6.46
CA ILE A 254 8.10 -11.11 5.83
C ILE A 254 9.36 -10.25 5.67
N TYR A 255 10.37 -10.46 6.51
CA TYR A 255 11.65 -9.73 6.45
C TYR A 255 12.53 -10.12 5.26
N GLU A 256 12.21 -11.21 4.57
CA GLU A 256 12.88 -11.63 3.33
C GLU A 256 12.34 -10.87 2.10
N VAL A 257 11.21 -10.18 2.22
CA VAL A 257 10.57 -9.46 1.10
C VAL A 257 11.45 -8.33 0.55
N PRO A 258 12.05 -7.42 1.36
CA PRO A 258 12.87 -6.34 0.84
C PRO A 258 14.04 -6.82 -0.05
N PRO A 259 14.88 -7.79 0.34
CA PRO A 259 15.93 -8.31 -0.54
C PRO A 259 15.40 -8.91 -1.86
N VAL A 260 14.26 -9.60 -1.82
CA VAL A 260 13.63 -10.19 -3.02
C VAL A 260 13.16 -9.12 -4.00
N LEU A 261 12.62 -8.02 -3.50
CA LEU A 261 12.21 -6.87 -4.33
C LEU A 261 13.43 -6.11 -4.87
N ALA A 262 14.45 -5.90 -4.03
CA ALA A 262 15.69 -5.24 -4.43
C ALA A 262 16.44 -6.00 -5.53
N ALA A 263 16.48 -7.34 -5.45
CA ALA A 263 17.11 -8.19 -6.48
C ALA A 263 16.48 -8.05 -7.88
N GLN A 264 15.25 -7.49 -7.96
CA GLN A 264 14.55 -7.20 -9.21
C GLN A 264 14.63 -5.71 -9.58
N ASN A 265 15.45 -4.93 -8.88
CA ASN A 265 15.60 -3.47 -9.06
C ASN A 265 14.27 -2.72 -8.91
N PHE A 266 13.36 -3.18 -8.04
CA PHE A 266 12.04 -2.59 -7.94
C PHE A 266 12.09 -1.13 -7.44
N ASP A 267 12.88 -0.86 -6.45
CA ASP A 267 13.10 0.48 -5.88
C ASP A 267 13.72 1.46 -6.90
N THR A 268 14.73 1.04 -7.67
CA THR A 268 15.34 1.88 -8.71
C THR A 268 14.36 2.18 -9.85
N LYS A 269 13.55 1.20 -10.22
CA LYS A 269 12.49 1.39 -11.23
C LYS A 269 11.43 2.39 -10.76
N VAL A 270 11.02 2.32 -9.48
CA VAL A 270 10.10 3.29 -8.89
C VAL A 270 10.71 4.68 -8.87
N LEU A 271 11.97 4.82 -8.46
CA LEU A 271 12.69 6.11 -8.50
C LEU A 271 12.78 6.68 -9.92
N ALA A 272 13.10 5.84 -10.90
CA ALA A 272 13.14 6.25 -12.30
C ALA A 272 11.79 6.79 -12.80
N LYS A 273 10.68 6.14 -12.44
CA LYS A 273 9.32 6.61 -12.75
C LYS A 273 8.99 7.95 -12.09
N LEU A 274 9.49 8.19 -10.88
CA LEU A 274 9.31 9.45 -10.16
C LEU A 274 10.30 10.54 -10.58
N ASN A 275 11.18 10.26 -11.53
CA ASN A 275 12.28 11.14 -11.95
C ASN A 275 13.19 11.54 -10.78
N LEU A 276 13.45 10.61 -9.87
CA LEU A 276 14.35 10.78 -8.72
C LEU A 276 15.68 10.05 -8.96
N PRO A 277 16.80 10.59 -8.46
CA PRO A 277 18.10 9.91 -8.51
C PRO A 277 18.07 8.58 -7.77
N GLU A 278 18.84 7.58 -8.25
CA GLU A 278 18.88 6.27 -7.60
C GLU A 278 19.38 6.30 -6.16
N GLY A 279 20.30 7.21 -5.83
CA GLY A 279 21.00 7.21 -4.54
C GLY A 279 21.93 5.98 -4.39
N LYS A 280 22.52 5.85 -3.21
CA LYS A 280 23.31 4.67 -2.85
C LYS A 280 22.47 3.76 -1.97
N SER A 281 22.45 2.46 -2.25
CA SER A 281 21.78 1.47 -1.42
C SER A 281 22.81 0.66 -0.65
N ASP A 282 22.55 0.42 0.64
CA ASP A 282 23.29 -0.52 1.46
C ASP A 282 22.31 -1.34 2.32
N LEU A 283 21.96 -2.52 1.85
CA LEU A 283 21.08 -3.46 2.55
C LEU A 283 21.82 -4.44 3.46
N SER A 284 23.13 -4.29 3.64
CA SER A 284 23.98 -5.26 4.35
C SER A 284 23.51 -5.52 5.79
N GLU A 285 23.04 -4.50 6.49
CA GLU A 285 22.52 -4.63 7.85
C GLU A 285 21.21 -5.45 7.87
N TRP A 286 20.29 -5.13 6.97
CA TRP A 286 19.04 -5.87 6.83
C TRP A 286 19.26 -7.32 6.40
N GLU A 287 20.12 -7.56 5.43
CA GLU A 287 20.48 -8.90 4.98
C GLU A 287 21.14 -9.71 6.11
N SER A 288 22.00 -9.07 6.89
CA SER A 288 22.59 -9.68 8.08
C SER A 288 21.55 -10.07 9.12
N PHE A 289 20.53 -9.21 9.33
CA PHE A 289 19.40 -9.52 10.19
C PHE A 289 18.59 -10.70 9.67
N VAL A 290 18.21 -10.71 8.41
CA VAL A 290 17.49 -11.83 7.75
C VAL A 290 18.28 -13.14 7.88
N LYS A 291 19.58 -13.10 7.63
CA LYS A 291 20.46 -14.28 7.79
C LYS A 291 20.47 -14.79 9.23
N LYS A 292 20.43 -13.91 10.24
CA LYS A 292 20.33 -14.33 11.65
C LYS A 292 19.00 -15.01 11.96
N LEU A 293 17.90 -14.55 11.36
CA LEU A 293 16.58 -15.17 11.55
C LEU A 293 16.54 -16.59 11.00
N SER A 294 17.20 -16.85 9.88
CA SER A 294 17.27 -18.16 9.22
C SER A 294 18.37 -19.09 9.78
N SER A 295 19.22 -18.58 10.68
CA SER A 295 20.34 -19.37 11.21
C SER A 295 19.87 -20.34 12.31
N GLU A 296 20.63 -21.43 12.46
CA GLU A 296 20.41 -22.42 13.53
C GLU A 296 20.54 -21.78 14.91
N ARG A 297 19.54 -21.99 15.78
CA ARG A 297 19.45 -21.33 17.09
C ARG A 297 20.06 -22.20 18.17
N LYS A 298 21.02 -21.66 18.91
CA LYS A 298 21.73 -22.37 19.97
C LYS A 298 20.87 -22.57 21.23
N HIS A 299 19.88 -21.70 21.46
CA HIS A 299 19.05 -21.72 22.65
C HIS A 299 17.58 -21.64 22.28
N LYS A 300 16.72 -22.34 23.03
CA LYS A 300 15.27 -22.24 22.94
C LYS A 300 14.77 -21.50 24.17
N VAL A 301 13.86 -20.56 23.97
CA VAL A 301 13.10 -19.90 25.02
C VAL A 301 11.61 -20.12 24.78
N THR A 302 10.85 -20.22 25.86
CA THR A 302 9.39 -20.32 25.78
C THR A 302 8.79 -18.99 26.22
N ILE A 303 8.00 -18.38 25.35
CA ILE A 303 7.24 -17.17 25.65
C ILE A 303 5.77 -17.55 25.56
N ALA A 304 5.01 -17.31 26.63
CA ALA A 304 3.56 -17.50 26.63
C ALA A 304 2.88 -16.24 26.11
N ILE A 305 2.08 -16.39 25.06
CA ILE A 305 1.25 -15.31 24.52
C ILE A 305 -0.18 -15.56 24.97
N ILE A 306 -0.74 -14.64 25.76
CA ILE A 306 -2.15 -14.65 26.17
C ILE A 306 -2.88 -13.68 25.27
N ALA A 307 -3.65 -14.22 24.35
CA ALA A 307 -4.29 -13.45 23.29
C ALA A 307 -5.77 -13.84 23.11
N LYS A 308 -6.54 -12.94 22.46
CA LYS A 308 -7.90 -13.17 21.99
C LYS A 308 -7.89 -13.25 20.45
N TYR A 309 -9.02 -13.65 19.88
CA TYR A 309 -9.27 -13.54 18.44
C TYR A 309 -8.26 -14.28 17.55
N LEU A 310 -7.72 -15.41 18.05
CA LEU A 310 -6.74 -16.22 17.32
C LEU A 310 -7.38 -17.21 16.33
N SER A 311 -8.71 -17.29 16.29
CA SER A 311 -9.41 -18.21 15.39
C SER A 311 -10.72 -17.64 14.89
N THR A 312 -11.13 -18.07 13.70
CA THR A 312 -12.45 -17.86 13.13
C THR A 312 -13.07 -19.20 12.75
N GLY A 313 -13.97 -19.70 13.59
CA GLY A 313 -14.55 -21.03 13.42
C GLY A 313 -13.48 -22.13 13.42
N ASN A 314 -13.28 -22.78 12.26
CA ASN A 314 -12.30 -23.86 12.09
C ASN A 314 -10.92 -23.40 11.61
N PHE A 315 -10.71 -22.10 11.45
CA PHE A 315 -9.45 -21.55 10.94
C PHE A 315 -8.71 -20.80 12.04
N GLU A 316 -7.40 -21.03 12.14
CA GLU A 316 -6.51 -20.23 12.95
C GLU A 316 -6.06 -18.99 12.18
N LEU A 317 -6.13 -17.83 12.85
CA LEU A 317 -5.62 -16.58 12.31
C LEU A 317 -4.14 -16.46 12.66
N LYS A 318 -3.28 -16.36 11.67
CA LYS A 318 -1.81 -16.33 11.84
C LYS A 318 -1.24 -14.92 12.02
N ASP A 319 -2.02 -13.91 11.70
CA ASP A 319 -1.65 -12.49 11.62
C ASP A 319 -2.60 -11.57 12.40
N SER A 320 -3.22 -12.08 13.46
CA SER A 320 -4.12 -11.29 14.32
C SER A 320 -3.41 -10.21 15.13
N TYR A 321 -2.10 -10.28 15.26
CA TYR A 321 -1.26 -9.34 16.00
C TYR A 321 0.04 -9.07 15.26
N VAL A 322 0.55 -7.85 15.37
CA VAL A 322 1.84 -7.40 14.79
C VAL A 322 2.97 -7.55 15.80
#